data_8325cb948039b119f8f6ebb0356b0820
#
_entry.id   8325cb948039b119f8f6ebb0356b0820
#
_cell.length_a   1.000
_cell.length_b   1.000
_cell.length_c   1.000
_cell.angle_alpha   90.00
_cell.angle_beta   90.00
_cell.angle_gamma   90.00
#
_symmetry.space_group_name_H-M   'P 1'
#
loop_
_entity.id
_entity.type
_entity.pdbx_description
1 polymer ?
#
loop_
_entity_poly.entity_id
_entity_poly.type
_entity_poly.pdbx_seq_one_letter_code
_entity_poly.pdbx_strand_id
1 'polypeptide(L)'
;NIPAEHFVQKLRYISKRLSTAHLPEFSKLQLSASIGGVMAADIPISDAVVVADKRMYLAKRCKNTVVTEDVAPNSVCSGNAHRPTVLIVDDSPMNRDILSEILSDDFEVLEASNGAECLEILDARGPELSILLLDIVMPDMDGFDVLSRMAAQGLLEDLPVVMISSEDSSQTVRRAYELGASDYISRPF
;
A
#
# COMPACT_ATOMS: atom_id res chain seq x y z
N ASN A 1 -6.75 -34.64 -16.14
CA ASN A 1 -7.34 -33.31 -16.38
C ASN A 1 -8.23 -32.95 -15.18
N ILE A 2 -7.92 -31.82 -14.55
CA ILE A 2 -8.73 -31.28 -13.45
C ILE A 2 -9.80 -30.37 -14.11
N PRO A 3 -11.09 -30.54 -13.83
CA PRO A 3 -12.12 -29.62 -14.33
C PRO A 3 -11.86 -28.19 -13.85
N ALA A 4 -12.20 -27.19 -14.66
CA ALA A 4 -11.94 -25.78 -14.36
C ALA A 4 -12.55 -25.33 -13.04
N GLU A 5 -13.75 -25.79 -12.70
CA GLU A 5 -14.43 -25.52 -11.43
C GLU A 5 -13.62 -26.03 -10.22
N HIS A 6 -13.09 -27.25 -10.31
CA HIS A 6 -12.27 -27.82 -9.25
C HIS A 6 -10.93 -27.08 -9.08
N PHE A 7 -10.35 -26.58 -10.17
CA PHE A 7 -9.14 -25.76 -10.12
C PHE A 7 -9.40 -24.47 -9.34
N VAL A 8 -10.44 -23.71 -9.71
CA VAL A 8 -10.83 -22.47 -9.02
C VAL A 8 -11.14 -22.70 -7.55
N GLN A 9 -11.94 -23.75 -7.24
CA GLN A 9 -12.26 -24.12 -5.86
C GLN A 9 -11.01 -24.43 -5.02
N LYS A 10 -10.03 -25.10 -5.62
CA LYS A 10 -8.78 -25.45 -4.94
C LYS A 10 -7.94 -24.22 -4.61
N LEU A 11 -7.86 -23.25 -5.53
CA LEU A 11 -7.16 -21.99 -5.29
C LEU A 11 -7.84 -21.14 -4.21
N ARG A 12 -9.17 -21.06 -4.22
CA ARG A 12 -9.96 -20.38 -3.17
C ARG A 12 -9.80 -21.07 -1.80
N TYR A 13 -9.77 -22.38 -1.77
CA TYR A 13 -9.52 -23.13 -0.55
C TYR A 13 -8.14 -22.82 0.05
N ILE A 14 -7.08 -22.78 -0.79
CA ILE A 14 -5.71 -22.42 -0.36
C ILE A 14 -5.69 -21.00 0.20
N SER A 15 -6.25 -20.03 -0.51
CA SER A 15 -6.31 -18.63 -0.06
C SER A 15 -7.02 -18.52 1.31
N LYS A 16 -8.17 -19.18 1.46
CA LYS A 16 -8.93 -19.20 2.71
C LYS A 16 -8.15 -19.85 3.86
N ARG A 17 -7.47 -20.97 3.60
CA ARG A 17 -6.65 -21.65 4.62
C ARG A 17 -5.50 -20.78 5.11
N LEU A 18 -4.87 -20.04 4.22
CA LEU A 18 -3.80 -19.11 4.57
C LEU A 18 -4.33 -17.92 5.40
N SER A 19 -5.46 -17.33 5.01
CA SER A 19 -6.05 -16.20 5.75
C SER A 19 -6.59 -16.59 7.15
N THR A 20 -6.88 -17.87 7.39
CA THR A 20 -7.32 -18.39 8.70
C THR A 20 -6.20 -19.07 9.48
N ALA A 21 -4.99 -19.14 8.94
CA ALA A 21 -3.85 -19.74 9.62
C ALA A 21 -3.45 -18.85 10.81
N HIS A 22 -3.39 -19.48 12.00
CA HIS A 22 -2.95 -18.82 13.21
C HIS A 22 -1.52 -19.25 13.51
N LEU A 23 -0.63 -18.26 13.69
CA LEU A 23 0.75 -18.49 14.12
C LEU A 23 0.84 -18.23 15.63
N PRO A 24 1.06 -19.25 16.46
CA PRO A 24 1.01 -19.10 17.93
C PRO A 24 1.99 -18.06 18.47
N GLU A 25 3.16 -17.93 17.83
CA GLU A 25 4.20 -16.96 18.22
C GLU A 25 3.93 -15.53 17.72
N PHE A 26 2.98 -15.35 16.78
CA PHE A 26 2.67 -14.07 16.15
C PHE A 26 1.15 -13.87 16.11
N SER A 27 0.52 -13.78 17.26
CA SER A 27 -0.94 -13.72 17.40
C SER A 27 -1.62 -12.53 16.71
N LYS A 28 -0.88 -11.45 16.45
CA LYS A 28 -1.35 -10.26 15.72
C LYS A 28 -1.11 -10.33 14.20
N LEU A 29 -0.35 -11.31 13.72
CA LEU A 29 -0.03 -11.43 12.31
C LEU A 29 -1.14 -12.13 11.53
N GLN A 30 -1.79 -11.41 10.62
CA GLN A 30 -2.78 -11.94 9.71
C GLN A 30 -2.14 -12.28 8.37
N LEU A 31 -2.08 -13.57 8.03
CA LEU A 31 -1.57 -14.00 6.74
C LEU A 31 -2.60 -13.74 5.64
N SER A 32 -2.14 -13.30 4.48
CA SER A 32 -2.98 -13.17 3.29
C SER A 32 -2.25 -13.69 2.06
N ALA A 33 -2.99 -14.22 1.10
CA ALA A 33 -2.45 -14.68 -0.16
C ALA A 33 -3.28 -14.16 -1.33
N SER A 34 -2.61 -13.56 -2.30
CA SER A 34 -3.19 -13.20 -3.59
C SER A 34 -2.71 -14.23 -4.61
N ILE A 35 -3.64 -14.84 -5.34
CA ILE A 35 -3.35 -15.97 -6.22
C ILE A 35 -3.86 -15.65 -7.62
N GLY A 36 -2.96 -15.66 -8.61
CA GLY A 36 -3.29 -15.67 -10.04
C GLY A 36 -3.22 -17.10 -10.56
N GLY A 37 -4.25 -17.54 -11.26
CA GLY A 37 -4.30 -18.88 -11.82
C GLY A 37 -4.74 -18.91 -13.28
N VAL A 38 -4.18 -19.86 -14.05
CA VAL A 38 -4.55 -20.12 -15.44
C VAL A 38 -4.53 -21.62 -15.70
N MET A 39 -5.48 -22.09 -16.50
CA MET A 39 -5.44 -23.46 -17.03
C MET A 39 -4.77 -23.43 -18.40
N ALA A 40 -3.64 -24.11 -18.54
CA ALA A 40 -2.84 -24.15 -19.77
C ALA A 40 -3.24 -25.32 -20.68
N ALA A 41 -4.54 -25.62 -20.79
CA ALA A 41 -5.00 -26.75 -21.61
C ALA A 41 -4.76 -26.52 -23.12
N ASP A 42 -4.90 -25.26 -23.56
CA ASP A 42 -4.91 -24.90 -24.99
C ASP A 42 -3.91 -23.77 -25.33
N ILE A 43 -3.03 -23.42 -24.40
CA ILE A 43 -2.02 -22.36 -24.59
C ILE A 43 -0.61 -22.86 -24.26
N PRO A 44 0.45 -22.36 -24.94
CA PRO A 44 1.83 -22.65 -24.57
C PRO A 44 2.14 -22.29 -23.12
N ILE A 45 3.02 -23.06 -22.46
CA ILE A 45 3.37 -22.82 -21.06
C ILE A 45 3.96 -21.42 -20.86
N SER A 46 4.76 -20.90 -21.81
CA SER A 46 5.29 -19.52 -21.77
C SER A 46 4.17 -18.49 -21.64
N ASP A 47 3.11 -18.64 -22.41
CA ASP A 47 1.98 -17.71 -22.44
C ASP A 47 1.11 -17.87 -21.18
N ALA A 48 0.97 -19.11 -20.71
CA ALA A 48 0.29 -19.41 -19.46
C ALA A 48 0.97 -18.73 -18.26
N VAL A 49 2.31 -18.69 -18.22
CA VAL A 49 3.05 -18.00 -17.16
C VAL A 49 2.78 -16.50 -17.18
N VAL A 50 2.82 -15.87 -18.35
CA VAL A 50 2.52 -14.42 -18.50
C VAL A 50 1.10 -14.09 -18.04
N VAL A 51 0.12 -14.92 -18.42
CA VAL A 51 -1.29 -14.74 -18.01
C VAL A 51 -1.44 -14.92 -16.50
N ALA A 52 -0.81 -15.94 -15.92
CA ALA A 52 -0.86 -16.19 -14.48
C ALA A 52 -0.23 -15.04 -13.68
N ASP A 53 0.88 -14.48 -14.15
CA ASP A 53 1.56 -13.35 -13.51
C ASP A 53 0.69 -12.08 -13.54
N LYS A 54 0.09 -11.77 -14.68
CA LYS A 54 -0.87 -10.67 -14.81
C LYS A 54 -2.07 -10.83 -13.87
N ARG A 55 -2.64 -12.03 -13.77
CA ARG A 55 -3.75 -12.33 -12.84
C ARG A 55 -3.31 -12.26 -11.38
N MET A 56 -2.09 -12.68 -11.06
CA MET A 56 -1.52 -12.53 -9.73
C MET A 56 -1.35 -11.05 -9.35
N TYR A 57 -0.91 -10.21 -10.30
CA TYR A 57 -0.82 -8.77 -10.08
C TYR A 57 -2.19 -8.16 -9.76
N LEU A 58 -3.23 -8.51 -10.55
CA LEU A 58 -4.61 -8.09 -10.27
C LEU A 58 -5.11 -8.59 -8.91
N ALA A 59 -4.78 -9.82 -8.55
CA ALA A 59 -5.14 -10.39 -7.24
C ALA A 59 -4.46 -9.65 -6.07
N LYS A 60 -3.21 -9.21 -6.25
CA LYS A 60 -2.48 -8.41 -5.24
C LYS A 60 -3.13 -7.06 -4.98
N ARG A 61 -3.63 -6.39 -6.02
CA ARG A 61 -4.36 -5.11 -5.88
C ARG A 61 -5.59 -5.22 -4.97
N CYS A 62 -6.24 -6.39 -4.96
CA CYS A 62 -7.47 -6.61 -4.19
C CYS A 62 -7.26 -7.36 -2.88
N LYS A 63 -6.02 -7.58 -2.46
CA LYS A 63 -5.59 -8.36 -1.29
C LYS A 63 -6.43 -9.64 -1.06
N ASN A 64 -5.82 -10.73 -0.66
CA ASN A 64 -6.47 -12.00 -0.31
C ASN A 64 -7.50 -12.52 -1.35
N THR A 65 -7.22 -12.28 -2.63
CA THR A 65 -8.12 -12.59 -3.74
C THR A 65 -7.54 -13.65 -4.66
N VAL A 66 -8.41 -14.42 -5.31
CA VAL A 66 -8.06 -15.41 -6.34
C VAL A 66 -8.61 -14.94 -7.68
N VAL A 67 -7.74 -14.73 -8.66
CA VAL A 67 -8.09 -14.31 -10.02
C VAL A 67 -7.75 -15.43 -11.00
N THR A 68 -8.75 -15.94 -11.70
CA THR A 68 -8.62 -17.06 -12.65
C THR A 68 -9.11 -16.72 -14.07
N GLU A 69 -9.65 -15.53 -14.27
CA GLU A 69 -10.17 -15.06 -15.56
C GLU A 69 -9.59 -13.69 -15.88
N ASP A 70 -9.59 -13.32 -17.16
CA ASP A 70 -9.20 -11.97 -17.59
C ASP A 70 -10.38 -11.02 -17.35
N VAL A 71 -10.30 -10.29 -16.26
CA VAL A 71 -11.29 -9.29 -15.86
C VAL A 71 -10.66 -7.91 -15.89
N ALA A 72 -11.46 -6.90 -16.17
CA ALA A 72 -11.01 -5.53 -16.06
C ALA A 72 -10.56 -5.24 -14.60
N PRO A 73 -9.48 -4.48 -14.38
CA PRO A 73 -8.94 -4.19 -13.04
C PRO A 73 -10.00 -3.77 -12.02
N ASN A 74 -10.98 -2.99 -12.46
CA ASN A 74 -12.07 -2.47 -11.62
C ASN A 74 -13.18 -3.48 -11.31
N SER A 75 -13.26 -4.63 -12.01
CA SER A 75 -14.28 -5.64 -11.78
C SER A 75 -13.86 -6.75 -10.81
N VAL A 76 -12.57 -6.92 -10.57
CA VAL A 76 -12.04 -7.89 -9.60
C VAL A 76 -12.30 -7.45 -8.16
N CYS A 77 -12.30 -6.15 -7.93
CA CYS A 77 -12.47 -5.53 -6.61
C CYS A 77 -13.93 -5.16 -6.28
N SER A 78 -14.92 -5.74 -6.98
CA SER A 78 -16.37 -5.46 -6.81
C SER A 78 -16.98 -5.95 -5.48
N GLY A 79 -16.19 -6.33 -4.51
CA GLY A 79 -16.64 -6.52 -3.13
C GLY A 79 -15.93 -5.52 -2.25
N ASN A 80 -16.52 -4.37 -1.96
CA ASN A 80 -16.14 -3.37 -0.95
C ASN A 80 -14.64 -3.29 -0.58
N ALA A 81 -13.74 -3.44 -1.56
CA ALA A 81 -12.32 -3.20 -1.37
C ALA A 81 -12.13 -1.68 -1.41
N HIS A 82 -12.26 -1.05 -0.26
CA HIS A 82 -11.80 0.32 -0.04
C HIS A 82 -10.35 0.38 -0.56
N ARG A 83 -10.06 1.23 -1.54
CA ARG A 83 -8.68 1.47 -1.95
C ARG A 83 -7.93 1.96 -0.70
N PRO A 84 -6.71 1.48 -0.43
CA PRO A 84 -5.95 2.04 0.66
C PRO A 84 -5.76 3.54 0.44
N THR A 85 -5.92 4.32 1.49
CA THR A 85 -5.81 5.77 1.41
C THR A 85 -4.38 6.20 1.73
N VAL A 86 -3.76 6.97 0.85
CA VAL A 86 -2.47 7.61 1.07
C VAL A 86 -2.66 9.10 1.34
N LEU A 87 -2.00 9.63 2.35
CA LEU A 87 -1.90 11.07 2.57
C LEU A 87 -0.54 11.55 2.07
N ILE A 88 -0.55 12.50 1.14
CA ILE A 88 0.65 13.16 0.60
C ILE A 88 0.76 14.54 1.24
N VAL A 89 1.89 14.83 1.86
CA VAL A 89 2.17 16.12 2.52
C VAL A 89 3.43 16.73 1.95
N ASP A 90 3.28 17.81 1.21
CA ASP A 90 4.36 18.54 0.53
C ASP A 90 3.92 19.98 0.27
N ASP A 91 4.76 20.98 0.49
CA ASP A 91 4.40 22.37 0.27
C ASP A 91 4.32 22.74 -1.23
N SER A 92 5.02 21.98 -2.08
CA SER A 92 5.01 22.15 -3.52
C SER A 92 3.81 21.48 -4.19
N PRO A 93 2.90 22.22 -4.81
CA PRO A 93 1.77 21.64 -5.54
C PRO A 93 2.23 20.71 -6.66
N MET A 94 3.34 21.02 -7.33
CA MET A 94 3.90 20.20 -8.40
C MET A 94 4.32 18.81 -7.90
N ASN A 95 4.91 18.73 -6.72
CA ASN A 95 5.31 17.46 -6.14
C ASN A 95 4.07 16.62 -5.76
N ARG A 96 3.04 17.26 -5.19
CA ARG A 96 1.79 16.57 -4.88
C ARG A 96 1.11 16.04 -6.13
N ASP A 97 1.03 16.87 -7.20
CA ASP A 97 0.46 16.46 -8.49
C ASP A 97 1.16 15.21 -9.06
N ILE A 98 2.50 15.20 -9.06
CA ILE A 98 3.31 14.07 -9.56
C ILE A 98 3.03 12.81 -8.75
N LEU A 99 3.08 12.90 -7.42
CA LEU A 99 2.82 11.74 -6.55
C LEU A 99 1.38 11.26 -6.67
N SER A 100 0.42 12.19 -6.76
CA SER A 100 -0.99 11.89 -6.95
C SER A 100 -1.22 11.15 -8.27
N GLU A 101 -0.60 11.59 -9.36
CA GLU A 101 -0.69 10.92 -10.66
C GLU A 101 -0.13 9.48 -10.60
N ILE A 102 1.03 9.31 -9.96
CA ILE A 102 1.67 7.99 -9.82
C ILE A 102 0.83 7.02 -8.97
N LEU A 103 0.18 7.53 -7.91
CA LEU A 103 -0.48 6.70 -6.90
C LEU A 103 -1.98 6.52 -7.13
N SER A 104 -2.63 7.38 -7.91
CA SER A 104 -4.08 7.40 -8.09
C SER A 104 -4.69 6.11 -8.66
N ASP A 105 -3.90 5.31 -9.35
CA ASP A 105 -4.36 4.02 -9.89
C ASP A 105 -4.59 2.96 -8.79
N ASP A 106 -3.79 3.01 -7.72
CA ASP A 106 -3.77 1.99 -6.67
C ASP A 106 -4.31 2.47 -5.32
N PHE A 107 -4.28 3.80 -5.07
CA PHE A 107 -4.65 4.42 -3.81
C PHE A 107 -5.77 5.45 -3.97
N GLU A 108 -6.53 5.68 -2.91
CA GLU A 108 -7.26 6.92 -2.72
C GLU A 108 -6.27 7.95 -2.18
N VAL A 109 -6.09 9.07 -2.88
CA VAL A 109 -5.09 10.08 -2.53
C VAL A 109 -5.76 11.22 -1.78
N LEU A 110 -5.21 11.56 -0.62
CA LEU A 110 -5.47 12.80 0.11
C LEU A 110 -4.19 13.65 0.06
N GLU A 111 -4.37 14.96 0.05
CA GLU A 111 -3.26 15.90 -0.02
C GLU A 111 -3.33 16.90 1.13
N ALA A 112 -2.16 17.29 1.62
CA ALA A 112 -1.97 18.41 2.53
C ALA A 112 -0.80 19.26 2.05
N SER A 113 -0.93 20.56 2.18
CA SER A 113 0.08 21.53 1.71
C SER A 113 1.08 21.96 2.78
N ASN A 114 0.88 21.54 4.01
CA ASN A 114 1.72 21.88 5.15
C ASN A 114 1.50 20.95 6.34
N GLY A 115 2.36 21.03 7.35
CA GLY A 115 2.29 20.20 8.53
C GLY A 115 1.04 20.39 9.39
N ALA A 116 0.47 21.60 9.43
CA ALA A 116 -0.75 21.87 10.20
C ALA A 116 -1.96 21.18 9.58
N GLU A 117 -2.13 21.30 8.26
CA GLU A 117 -3.19 20.61 7.50
C GLU A 117 -3.04 19.09 7.60
N CYS A 118 -1.80 18.59 7.58
CA CYS A 118 -1.52 17.17 7.82
C CYS A 118 -2.08 16.70 9.16
N LEU A 119 -1.82 17.42 10.24
CA LEU A 119 -2.29 17.06 11.58
C LEU A 119 -3.83 17.12 11.67
N GLU A 120 -4.48 18.11 11.05
CA GLU A 120 -5.94 18.19 10.98
C GLU A 120 -6.55 16.97 10.28
N ILE A 121 -5.94 16.52 9.18
CA ILE A 121 -6.39 15.31 8.45
C ILE A 121 -6.14 14.06 9.30
N LEU A 122 -5.00 13.96 10.00
CA LEU A 122 -4.70 12.85 10.89
C LEU A 122 -5.72 12.76 12.03
N ASP A 123 -6.09 13.88 12.63
CA ASP A 123 -7.09 13.93 13.70
C ASP A 123 -8.51 13.54 13.20
N ALA A 124 -8.87 13.95 11.98
CA ALA A 124 -10.19 13.72 11.42
C ALA A 124 -10.34 12.33 10.77
N ARG A 125 -9.32 11.85 10.07
CA ARG A 125 -9.37 10.67 9.20
C ARG A 125 -8.22 9.67 9.40
N GLY A 126 -7.40 9.82 10.44
CA GLY A 126 -6.25 8.96 10.72
C GLY A 126 -6.51 7.45 10.59
N PRO A 127 -7.61 6.90 11.15
CA PRO A 127 -7.94 5.48 11.04
C PRO A 127 -8.23 4.98 9.61
N GLU A 128 -8.53 5.87 8.67
CA GLU A 128 -8.79 5.54 7.26
C GLU A 128 -7.49 5.49 6.44
N LEU A 129 -6.42 6.10 6.94
CA LEU A 129 -5.13 6.18 6.26
C LEU A 129 -4.38 4.85 6.34
N SER A 130 -3.78 4.50 5.23
CA SER A 130 -2.94 3.30 5.12
C SER A 130 -1.45 3.63 5.12
N ILE A 131 -1.09 4.85 4.71
CA ILE A 131 0.30 5.32 4.62
C ILE A 131 0.32 6.85 4.55
N LEU A 132 1.36 7.45 5.12
CA LEU A 132 1.66 8.87 5.05
C LEU A 132 2.97 9.07 4.28
N LEU A 133 2.94 9.87 3.22
CA LEU A 133 4.11 10.39 2.51
C LEU A 133 4.35 11.83 2.97
N LEU A 134 5.46 12.09 3.62
CA LEU A 134 5.71 13.33 4.34
C LEU A 134 7.01 13.99 3.86
N ASP A 135 6.90 15.16 3.24
CA ASP A 135 8.07 15.98 2.95
C ASP A 135 8.72 16.50 4.23
N ILE A 136 10.04 16.57 4.22
CA ILE A 136 10.82 17.12 5.34
C ILE A 136 10.79 18.63 5.32
N VAL A 137 11.02 19.24 4.16
CA VAL A 137 11.26 20.67 4.03
C VAL A 137 9.95 21.38 3.71
N MET A 138 9.27 21.86 4.74
CA MET A 138 8.05 22.64 4.61
C MET A 138 8.14 23.92 5.46
N PRO A 139 7.48 25.02 5.06
CA PRO A 139 7.43 26.23 5.88
C PRO A 139 6.63 26.02 7.17
N ASP A 140 6.94 26.78 8.19
CA ASP A 140 6.30 26.87 9.52
C ASP A 140 6.44 25.59 10.37
N MET A 141 6.12 24.43 9.85
CA MET A 141 6.20 23.13 10.52
C MET A 141 6.84 22.12 9.57
N ASP A 142 8.07 21.72 9.86
CA ASP A 142 8.79 20.73 9.05
C ASP A 142 8.27 19.29 9.26
N GLY A 143 8.67 18.36 8.38
CA GLY A 143 8.24 16.98 8.46
C GLY A 143 8.72 16.27 9.73
N PHE A 144 9.83 16.67 10.32
CA PHE A 144 10.30 16.13 11.60
C PHE A 144 9.44 16.59 12.78
N ASP A 145 8.91 17.81 12.72
CA ASP A 145 7.98 18.31 13.73
C ASP A 145 6.66 17.53 13.70
N VAL A 146 6.14 17.26 12.49
CA VAL A 146 4.96 16.41 12.31
C VAL A 146 5.22 15.00 12.84
N LEU A 147 6.30 14.36 12.41
CA LEU A 147 6.68 13.01 12.84
C LEU A 147 6.83 12.90 14.36
N SER A 148 7.46 13.91 14.99
CA SER A 148 7.63 13.97 16.44
C SER A 148 6.30 14.08 17.19
N ARG A 149 5.33 14.82 16.65
CA ARG A 149 3.98 14.93 17.22
C ARG A 149 3.21 13.61 17.09
N MET A 150 3.31 12.96 15.92
CA MET A 150 2.72 11.64 15.70
C MET A 150 3.30 10.60 16.67
N ALA A 151 4.62 10.61 16.89
CA ALA A 151 5.28 9.74 17.87
C ALA A 151 4.75 9.97 19.29
N ALA A 152 4.61 11.24 19.70
CA ALA A 152 4.08 11.61 21.02
C ALA A 152 2.62 11.19 21.23
N GLN A 153 1.84 11.07 20.14
CA GLN A 153 0.44 10.62 20.14
C GLN A 153 0.28 9.09 19.95
N GLY A 154 1.39 8.37 19.72
CA GLY A 154 1.36 6.92 19.48
C GLY A 154 0.84 6.51 18.09
N LEU A 155 0.69 7.45 17.15
CA LEU A 155 0.12 7.19 15.84
C LEU A 155 1.03 6.36 14.91
N LEU A 156 2.34 6.34 15.21
CA LEU A 156 3.31 5.60 14.38
C LEU A 156 3.21 4.08 14.50
N GLU A 157 2.49 3.57 15.51
CA GLU A 157 2.26 2.11 15.64
C GLU A 157 1.27 1.59 14.58
N ASP A 158 0.32 2.43 14.18
CA ASP A 158 -0.77 2.06 13.28
C ASP A 158 -0.63 2.64 11.87
N LEU A 159 0.05 3.78 11.70
CA LEU A 159 0.21 4.47 10.44
C LEU A 159 1.69 4.54 10.03
N PRO A 160 2.13 3.78 9.01
CA PRO A 160 3.48 3.87 8.48
C PRO A 160 3.71 5.24 7.81
N VAL A 161 4.86 5.84 8.14
CA VAL A 161 5.28 7.14 7.60
C VAL A 161 6.52 6.95 6.74
N VAL A 162 6.45 7.40 5.49
CA VAL A 162 7.58 7.48 4.57
C VAL A 162 7.99 8.93 4.42
N MET A 163 9.21 9.23 4.85
CA MET A 163 9.76 10.58 4.69
C MET A 163 10.26 10.77 3.26
N ILE A 164 10.00 11.94 2.70
CA ILE A 164 10.45 12.30 1.34
C ILE A 164 11.31 13.56 1.46
N SER A 165 12.46 13.60 0.80
CA SER A 165 13.30 14.80 0.79
C SER A 165 14.27 14.86 -0.39
N SER A 166 14.69 16.05 -0.73
CA SER A 166 15.86 16.30 -1.59
C SER A 166 17.19 16.18 -0.85
N GLU A 167 17.17 16.13 0.50
CA GLU A 167 18.36 15.92 1.31
C GLU A 167 18.59 14.43 1.53
N ASP A 168 19.74 13.93 1.09
CA ASP A 168 20.16 12.53 1.23
C ASP A 168 21.28 12.33 2.26
N SER A 169 21.51 13.32 3.12
CA SER A 169 22.55 13.22 4.13
C SER A 169 22.27 12.05 5.08
N SER A 170 23.30 11.28 5.40
CA SER A 170 23.20 10.16 6.35
C SER A 170 22.66 10.58 7.72
N GLN A 171 22.82 11.84 8.09
CA GLN A 171 22.31 12.43 9.32
C GLN A 171 20.78 12.61 9.26
N THR A 172 20.26 13.13 8.15
CA THR A 172 18.82 13.34 7.92
C THR A 172 18.08 12.01 7.90
N VAL A 173 18.60 11.05 7.12
CA VAL A 173 18.03 9.69 7.04
C VAL A 173 18.02 9.01 8.41
N ARG A 174 19.13 9.06 9.15
CA ARG A 174 19.22 8.50 10.49
C ARG A 174 18.22 9.13 11.46
N ARG A 175 18.08 10.46 11.43
CA ARG A 175 17.12 11.19 12.27
C ARG A 175 15.67 10.75 11.97
N ALA A 176 15.32 10.55 10.70
CA ALA A 176 14.00 10.06 10.31
C ALA A 176 13.68 8.71 10.98
N TYR A 177 14.58 7.75 10.87
CA TYR A 177 14.38 6.42 11.49
C TYR A 177 14.40 6.47 13.03
N GLU A 178 15.26 7.30 13.65
CA GLU A 178 15.29 7.48 15.10
C GLU A 178 13.98 8.07 15.65
N LEU A 179 13.27 8.89 14.86
CA LEU A 179 11.96 9.44 15.20
C LEU A 179 10.79 8.50 14.87
N GLY A 180 11.05 7.34 14.24
CA GLY A 180 10.04 6.32 13.99
C GLY A 180 9.48 6.32 12.58
N ALA A 181 10.12 6.97 11.59
CA ALA A 181 9.75 6.80 10.20
C ALA A 181 9.93 5.33 9.77
N SER A 182 9.00 4.85 8.97
CA SER A 182 9.01 3.49 8.43
C SER A 182 9.97 3.34 7.26
N ASP A 183 10.12 4.41 6.46
CA ASP A 183 11.03 4.43 5.32
C ASP A 183 11.40 5.87 4.92
N TYR A 184 12.35 5.98 3.99
CA TYR A 184 12.88 7.25 3.49
C TYR A 184 13.11 7.18 1.97
N ILE A 185 12.60 8.16 1.24
CA ILE A 185 12.76 8.28 -0.21
C ILE A 185 13.45 9.61 -0.54
N SER A 186 14.58 9.52 -1.26
CA SER A 186 15.26 10.71 -1.78
C SER A 186 14.70 11.10 -3.15
N ARG A 187 14.55 12.42 -3.37
CA ARG A 187 14.21 12.97 -4.69
C ARG A 187 15.44 13.07 -5.58
N PRO A 188 15.30 13.01 -6.92
CA PRO A 188 14.04 12.89 -7.69
C PRO A 188 13.47 11.48 -7.69
N PHE A 189 12.15 11.38 -7.87
CA PHE A 189 11.44 10.10 -7.99
C PHE A 189 11.70 9.44 -9.34
#